data_26aca8f26b23817a94ecb23a4cac5fa2
#
_entry.id   26aca8f26b23817a94ecb23a4cac5fa2
#
_cell.length_a   1.000
_cell.length_b   1.000
_cell.length_c   1.000
_cell.angle_alpha   90.00
_cell.angle_beta   90.00
_cell.angle_gamma   90.00
#
_symmetry.space_group_name_H-M   'P 1'
#
loop_
_entity.id
_entity.type
_entity.pdbx_description
1 polymer ?
#
loop_
_entity_poly.entity_id
_entity_poly.type
_entity_poly.pdbx_seq_one_letter_code
_entity_poly.pdbx_strand_id
1 'polypeptide(L)'
;MNRRGFVKGTLAAAGVAALPRLAFATEGEKKMKTAVVYYSWSGNTRFAAETIAKKAGADIFEIKAETPYNGDFGKCCDEAKPECNGKMLRPIKPIEGFDLAKYDIVFVGTPNWWGTMAPPVRTWVTQSKESLKGKTVCLFQTHGGGGMQRVGKDFAEVIGDTAKVLPPKAFSGSSIKSSVVAIEAFVTERITVK
;
A
#
# COMPACT_ATOMS: atom_id res chain seq x y z
N MET A 1 4.07 -32.60 -88.28
CA MET A 1 5.26 -33.48 -87.93
C MET A 1 6.08 -32.77 -86.88
N ASN A 2 6.07 -33.37 -85.71
CA ASN A 2 7.16 -33.51 -84.70
C ASN A 2 8.25 -32.42 -84.58
N ARG A 3 8.46 -31.87 -83.39
CA ARG A 3 9.29 -32.46 -82.31
C ARG A 3 9.23 -31.70 -81.03
N ARG A 4 9.05 -32.41 -79.92
CA ARG A 4 9.19 -32.00 -78.55
C ARG A 4 10.60 -31.55 -78.23
N GLY A 5 10.77 -30.37 -77.61
CA GLY A 5 11.99 -29.95 -76.93
C GLY A 5 11.74 -29.88 -75.45
N PHE A 6 12.36 -30.76 -74.68
CA PHE A 6 12.24 -30.85 -73.20
C PHE A 6 13.36 -29.98 -72.63
N VAL A 7 13.03 -28.86 -72.01
CA VAL A 7 13.96 -28.02 -71.26
C VAL A 7 13.90 -28.37 -69.77
N LYS A 8 14.96 -28.96 -69.28
CA LYS A 8 15.14 -29.22 -67.85
C LYS A 8 15.48 -27.90 -67.15
N GLY A 9 14.53 -27.40 -66.37
CA GLY A 9 14.79 -26.26 -65.48
C GLY A 9 15.35 -26.80 -64.16
N THR A 10 16.54 -26.36 -63.80
CA THR A 10 17.20 -26.58 -62.53
C THR A 10 16.55 -25.71 -61.47
N LEU A 11 15.93 -26.31 -60.44
CA LEU A 11 15.53 -25.60 -59.24
C LEU A 11 16.75 -25.24 -58.41
N ALA A 12 17.05 -23.97 -58.27
CA ALA A 12 17.96 -23.45 -57.29
C ALA A 12 17.24 -23.33 -55.94
N ALA A 13 17.63 -24.13 -54.97
CA ALA A 13 17.16 -24.08 -53.61
C ALA A 13 17.79 -22.80 -52.95
N ALA A 14 16.99 -21.75 -52.71
CA ALA A 14 17.40 -20.62 -51.93
C ALA A 14 17.34 -21.01 -50.44
N GLY A 15 18.54 -21.22 -49.84
CA GLY A 15 18.65 -21.44 -48.41
C GLY A 15 18.21 -20.18 -47.62
N VAL A 16 17.13 -20.30 -46.90
CA VAL A 16 16.72 -19.28 -45.91
C VAL A 16 17.66 -19.39 -44.70
N ALA A 17 18.59 -18.46 -44.62
CA ALA A 17 19.44 -18.30 -43.44
C ALA A 17 18.57 -17.91 -42.25
N ALA A 18 18.38 -18.82 -41.28
CA ALA A 18 17.73 -18.53 -40.02
C ALA A 18 18.60 -17.57 -39.20
N LEU A 19 18.18 -16.32 -39.12
CA LEU A 19 18.79 -15.35 -38.20
C LEU A 19 18.60 -15.85 -36.75
N PRO A 20 19.63 -15.82 -35.90
CA PRO A 20 19.46 -16.18 -34.49
C PRO A 20 18.49 -15.21 -33.84
N ARG A 21 17.33 -15.71 -33.37
CA ARG A 21 16.46 -14.96 -32.47
C ARG A 21 17.27 -14.64 -31.23
N LEU A 22 17.69 -13.41 -31.09
CA LEU A 22 18.13 -12.85 -29.81
C LEU A 22 16.92 -12.98 -28.86
N ALA A 23 17.00 -13.99 -27.99
CA ALA A 23 16.11 -14.09 -26.85
C ALA A 23 16.51 -12.94 -25.92
N PHE A 24 15.77 -11.82 -25.98
CA PHE A 24 15.77 -10.86 -24.92
C PHE A 24 15.22 -11.58 -23.70
N ALA A 25 16.11 -11.97 -22.79
CA ALA A 25 15.72 -12.36 -21.44
C ALA A 25 15.01 -11.13 -20.87
N THR A 26 13.69 -11.20 -20.77
CA THR A 26 12.93 -10.28 -19.91
C THR A 26 13.44 -10.54 -18.50
N GLU A 27 14.27 -9.63 -17.98
CA GLU A 27 14.57 -9.62 -16.55
C GLU A 27 13.24 -9.70 -15.83
N GLY A 28 13.03 -10.78 -15.08
CA GLY A 28 11.78 -11.01 -14.37
C GLY A 28 11.48 -9.80 -13.51
N GLU A 29 10.35 -9.15 -13.74
CA GLU A 29 9.94 -7.98 -12.94
C GLU A 29 10.03 -8.38 -11.47
N LYS A 30 10.92 -7.73 -10.71
CA LYS A 30 11.08 -7.97 -9.27
C LYS A 30 9.73 -7.68 -8.62
N LYS A 31 9.06 -8.73 -8.15
CA LYS A 31 7.78 -8.58 -7.45
C LYS A 31 8.00 -7.74 -6.20
N MET A 32 7.42 -6.54 -6.17
CA MET A 32 7.53 -5.62 -5.04
C MET A 32 6.87 -6.22 -3.80
N LYS A 33 7.62 -6.28 -2.70
CA LYS A 33 7.09 -6.76 -1.43
C LYS A 33 6.29 -5.66 -0.75
N THR A 34 5.12 -6.02 -0.28
CA THR A 34 4.15 -5.08 0.30
C THR A 34 3.84 -5.43 1.75
N ALA A 35 3.78 -4.42 2.60
CA ALA A 35 3.28 -4.52 3.97
C ALA A 35 2.07 -3.62 4.17
N VAL A 36 1.19 -4.00 5.10
CA VAL A 36 0.11 -3.18 5.64
C VAL A 36 0.37 -3.00 7.13
N VAL A 37 0.56 -1.76 7.57
CA VAL A 37 0.75 -1.39 8.97
C VAL A 37 -0.40 -0.50 9.38
N TYR A 38 -1.12 -0.82 10.46
CA TYR A 38 -2.31 -0.08 10.83
C TYR A 38 -2.57 -0.05 12.33
N TYR A 39 -3.34 0.94 12.76
CA TYR A 39 -3.98 0.99 14.07
C TYR A 39 -5.49 0.97 13.92
N SER A 40 -6.19 0.23 14.80
CA SER A 40 -7.65 0.19 14.80
C SER A 40 -8.17 0.09 16.23
N TRP A 41 -9.12 0.97 16.60
CA TRP A 41 -9.82 0.90 17.89
C TRP A 41 -11.15 0.16 17.79
N SER A 42 -11.99 0.53 16.80
CA SER A 42 -13.34 -0.03 16.62
C SER A 42 -13.43 -1.19 15.62
N GLY A 43 -12.30 -1.58 15.00
CA GLY A 43 -12.25 -2.64 13.98
C GLY A 43 -12.43 -2.16 12.52
N ASN A 44 -12.89 -0.93 12.27
CA ASN A 44 -13.11 -0.45 10.91
C ASN A 44 -11.80 -0.37 10.09
N THR A 45 -10.74 0.19 10.68
CA THR A 45 -9.43 0.27 10.01
C THR A 45 -8.82 -1.12 9.84
N ARG A 46 -9.05 -2.03 10.79
CA ARG A 46 -8.63 -3.44 10.67
C ARG A 46 -9.29 -4.10 9.47
N PHE A 47 -10.61 -3.97 9.31
CA PHE A 47 -11.33 -4.53 8.16
C PHE A 47 -10.75 -4.03 6.82
N ALA A 48 -10.48 -2.72 6.71
CA ALA A 48 -9.86 -2.14 5.53
C ALA A 48 -8.45 -2.70 5.31
N ALA A 49 -7.64 -2.80 6.38
CA ALA A 49 -6.27 -3.33 6.35
C ALA A 49 -6.23 -4.79 5.88
N GLU A 50 -7.10 -5.64 6.41
CA GLU A 50 -7.22 -7.05 6.01
C GLU A 50 -7.64 -7.19 4.54
N THR A 51 -8.57 -6.36 4.08
CA THR A 51 -9.00 -6.33 2.67
C THR A 51 -7.85 -5.90 1.75
N ILE A 52 -7.09 -4.87 2.14
CA ILE A 52 -5.89 -4.41 1.41
C ILE A 52 -4.84 -5.53 1.37
N ALA A 53 -4.53 -6.14 2.52
CA ALA A 53 -3.52 -7.19 2.61
C ALA A 53 -3.87 -8.39 1.73
N LYS A 54 -5.13 -8.84 1.77
CA LYS A 54 -5.63 -9.93 0.91
C LYS A 54 -5.49 -9.59 -0.57
N LYS A 55 -5.89 -8.39 -0.98
CA LYS A 55 -5.84 -7.95 -2.38
C LYS A 55 -4.41 -7.77 -2.90
N ALA A 56 -3.52 -7.22 -2.08
CA ALA A 56 -2.12 -6.97 -2.44
C ALA A 56 -1.22 -8.23 -2.29
N GLY A 57 -1.67 -9.27 -1.60
CA GLY A 57 -0.82 -10.38 -1.16
C GLY A 57 0.27 -9.88 -0.19
N ALA A 58 -0.10 -8.98 0.71
CA ALA A 58 0.80 -8.27 1.61
C ALA A 58 0.82 -8.88 3.02
N ASP A 59 1.97 -8.76 3.69
CA ASP A 59 2.05 -9.02 5.12
C ASP A 59 1.32 -7.93 5.91
N ILE A 60 0.68 -8.27 7.02
CA ILE A 60 -0.16 -7.36 7.80
C ILE A 60 0.31 -7.25 9.24
N PHE A 61 0.37 -6.03 9.77
CA PHE A 61 0.90 -5.71 11.08
C PHE A 61 0.02 -4.69 11.80
N GLU A 62 -0.40 -4.99 13.01
CA GLU A 62 -1.19 -4.09 13.84
C GLU A 62 -0.30 -3.31 14.81
N ILE A 63 -0.41 -1.99 14.77
CA ILE A 63 0.18 -1.11 15.79
C ILE A 63 -0.62 -1.24 17.07
N LYS A 64 0.04 -1.52 18.19
CA LYS A 64 -0.60 -1.60 19.50
C LYS A 64 -0.01 -0.53 20.42
N ALA A 65 -0.85 0.31 21.01
CA ALA A 65 -0.40 1.22 22.05
C ALA A 65 0.09 0.41 23.26
N GLU A 66 1.14 0.87 23.93
CA GLU A 66 1.61 0.25 25.19
C GLU A 66 0.49 0.25 26.23
N THR A 67 -0.16 1.41 26.42
CA THR A 67 -1.38 1.54 27.21
C THR A 67 -2.55 1.70 26.24
N PRO A 68 -3.39 0.66 26.05
CA PRO A 68 -4.57 0.76 25.18
C PRO A 68 -5.50 1.88 25.62
N TYR A 69 -6.19 2.52 24.67
CA TYR A 69 -7.29 3.41 25.00
C TYR A 69 -8.45 2.67 25.63
N ASN A 70 -9.22 3.37 26.46
CA ASN A 70 -10.40 2.79 27.08
C ASN A 70 -11.37 2.21 26.03
N GLY A 71 -12.00 1.08 26.36
CA GLY A 71 -13.00 0.44 25.49
C GLY A 71 -14.32 1.21 25.42
N ASP A 72 -14.63 2.05 26.40
CA ASP A 72 -15.75 2.96 26.37
C ASP A 72 -15.48 4.15 25.43
N PHE A 73 -16.42 4.47 24.56
CA PHE A 73 -16.24 5.51 23.54
C PHE A 73 -16.00 6.90 24.15
N GLY A 74 -16.77 7.28 25.19
CA GLY A 74 -16.64 8.59 25.85
C GLY A 74 -15.26 8.76 26.47
N LYS A 75 -14.83 7.76 27.27
CA LYS A 75 -13.53 7.76 27.93
C LYS A 75 -12.38 7.74 26.91
N CYS A 76 -12.49 6.96 25.84
CA CYS A 76 -11.54 7.00 24.74
C CYS A 76 -11.43 8.40 24.11
N CYS A 77 -12.57 9.08 23.93
CA CYS A 77 -12.62 10.44 23.42
C CYS A 77 -11.90 11.42 24.35
N ASP A 78 -12.11 11.33 25.66
CA ASP A 78 -11.49 12.19 26.65
C ASP A 78 -9.96 12.03 26.67
N GLU A 79 -9.47 10.79 26.55
CA GLU A 79 -8.05 10.51 26.45
C GLU A 79 -7.43 11.01 25.12
N ALA A 80 -8.06 10.67 23.99
CA ALA A 80 -7.47 10.86 22.68
C ALA A 80 -7.56 12.31 22.17
N LYS A 81 -8.59 13.08 22.57
CA LYS A 81 -8.79 14.43 22.09
C LYS A 81 -7.62 15.38 22.37
N PRO A 82 -7.09 15.49 23.61
CA PRO A 82 -5.92 16.31 23.87
C PRO A 82 -4.68 15.81 23.13
N GLU A 83 -4.48 14.50 23.00
CA GLU A 83 -3.36 13.92 22.28
C GLU A 83 -3.40 14.28 20.77
N CYS A 84 -4.58 14.17 20.15
CA CYS A 84 -4.77 14.53 18.74
C CYS A 84 -4.55 16.02 18.49
N ASN A 85 -5.11 16.88 19.36
CA ASN A 85 -4.98 18.35 19.23
C ASN A 85 -3.53 18.80 19.47
N GLY A 86 -2.84 18.20 20.44
CA GLY A 86 -1.43 18.47 20.74
C GLY A 86 -0.43 17.78 19.81
N LYS A 87 -0.89 17.02 18.82
CA LYS A 87 -0.02 16.17 17.96
C LYS A 87 0.92 15.27 18.77
N MET A 88 0.43 14.75 19.91
CA MET A 88 1.24 13.96 20.84
C MET A 88 1.58 12.59 20.26
N LEU A 89 2.68 12.04 20.77
CA LEU A 89 3.11 10.67 20.46
C LEU A 89 2.67 9.74 21.61
N ARG A 90 1.76 8.80 21.30
CA ARG A 90 1.38 7.75 22.26
C ARG A 90 2.33 6.57 22.13
N PRO A 91 3.01 6.12 23.20
CA PRO A 91 3.92 4.98 23.15
C PRO A 91 3.26 3.73 22.55
N ILE A 92 4.01 3.00 21.74
CA ILE A 92 3.55 1.79 21.06
C ILE A 92 4.46 0.62 21.39
N LYS A 93 3.90 -0.58 21.41
CA LYS A 93 4.66 -1.82 21.55
C LYS A 93 5.47 -2.08 20.27
N PRO A 94 6.66 -2.72 20.40
CA PRO A 94 7.35 -3.25 19.22
C PRO A 94 6.42 -4.15 18.42
N ILE A 95 6.50 -4.06 17.09
CA ILE A 95 5.74 -4.93 16.20
C ILE A 95 6.56 -6.19 15.94
N GLU A 96 6.13 -7.31 16.52
CA GLU A 96 6.84 -8.58 16.40
C GLU A 96 6.93 -9.05 14.94
N GLY A 97 8.11 -9.51 14.53
CA GLY A 97 8.36 -10.04 13.19
C GLY A 97 8.36 -9.00 12.08
N PHE A 98 8.13 -7.71 12.38
CA PHE A 98 8.13 -6.64 11.41
C PHE A 98 9.55 -6.14 11.14
N ASP A 99 9.95 -6.23 9.88
CA ASP A 99 11.22 -5.67 9.39
C ASP A 99 10.93 -4.84 8.13
N LEU A 100 10.91 -3.53 8.31
CA LEU A 100 10.56 -2.58 7.24
C LEU A 100 11.51 -2.66 6.03
N ALA A 101 12.76 -3.13 6.22
CA ALA A 101 13.73 -3.27 5.13
C ALA A 101 13.28 -4.28 4.07
N LYS A 102 12.41 -5.23 4.42
CA LYS A 102 11.92 -6.26 3.50
C LYS A 102 10.89 -5.78 2.48
N TYR A 103 10.33 -4.57 2.66
CA TYR A 103 9.19 -4.09 1.87
C TYR A 103 9.56 -2.91 1.00
N ASP A 104 8.99 -2.89 -0.20
CA ASP A 104 9.12 -1.81 -1.18
C ASP A 104 7.92 -0.84 -1.10
N ILE A 105 6.72 -1.39 -0.80
CA ILE A 105 5.46 -0.65 -0.65
C ILE A 105 4.91 -0.85 0.76
N VAL A 106 4.48 0.24 1.40
CA VAL A 106 3.89 0.19 2.73
C VAL A 106 2.55 0.91 2.73
N PHE A 107 1.47 0.16 2.96
CA PHE A 107 0.17 0.74 3.27
C PHE A 107 0.11 1.09 4.75
N VAL A 108 -0.27 2.32 5.07
CA VAL A 108 -0.40 2.80 6.46
C VAL A 108 -1.85 3.13 6.74
N GLY A 109 -2.44 2.46 7.73
CA GLY A 109 -3.85 2.59 8.11
C GLY A 109 -4.07 3.32 9.42
N THR A 110 -4.98 4.31 9.42
CA THR A 110 -5.34 5.07 10.62
C THR A 110 -6.85 5.35 10.70
N PRO A 111 -7.47 5.31 11.87
CA PRO A 111 -8.73 6.02 12.01
C PRO A 111 -8.50 7.52 11.99
N ASN A 112 -9.49 8.27 11.46
CA ASN A 112 -9.51 9.74 11.58
C ASN A 112 -10.04 10.11 12.97
N TRP A 113 -9.19 10.66 13.80
CA TRP A 113 -9.52 11.16 15.12
C TRP A 113 -9.30 12.68 15.17
N TRP A 114 -10.37 13.46 15.43
CA TRP A 114 -10.34 14.94 15.42
C TRP A 114 -9.65 15.57 14.21
N GLY A 115 -9.86 14.94 13.06
CA GLY A 115 -9.34 15.44 11.78
C GLY A 115 -7.89 15.09 11.49
N THR A 116 -7.23 14.33 12.35
CA THR A 116 -5.83 13.91 12.19
C THR A 116 -5.66 12.39 12.30
N MET A 117 -4.47 11.87 12.08
CA MET A 117 -4.16 10.47 12.32
C MET A 117 -4.16 10.16 13.82
N ALA A 118 -4.57 8.94 14.19
CA ALA A 118 -4.52 8.49 15.57
C ALA A 118 -3.09 8.55 16.14
N PRO A 119 -2.90 8.93 17.42
CA PRO A 119 -1.59 9.10 18.03
C PRO A 119 -0.66 7.88 17.92
N PRO A 120 -1.11 6.61 18.05
CA PRO A 120 -0.24 5.44 17.83
C PRO A 120 0.34 5.38 16.41
N VAL A 121 -0.45 5.79 15.39
CA VAL A 121 0.04 5.84 14.01
C VAL A 121 1.06 6.95 13.83
N ARG A 122 0.81 8.12 14.43
CA ARG A 122 1.78 9.23 14.45
C ARG A 122 3.11 8.79 15.05
N THR A 123 3.07 8.07 16.17
CA THR A 123 4.27 7.51 16.81
C THR A 123 5.02 6.60 15.86
N TRP A 124 4.31 5.62 15.27
CA TRP A 124 4.94 4.67 14.36
C TRP A 124 5.59 5.35 13.15
N VAL A 125 4.87 6.28 12.51
CA VAL A 125 5.39 7.03 11.35
C VAL A 125 6.63 7.85 11.73
N THR A 126 6.60 8.51 12.89
CA THR A 126 7.73 9.30 13.39
C THR A 126 8.96 8.43 13.62
N GLN A 127 8.79 7.29 14.28
CA GLN A 127 9.88 6.34 14.57
C GLN A 127 10.42 5.65 13.31
N SER A 128 9.56 5.39 12.33
CA SER A 128 9.90 4.67 11.09
C SER A 128 10.36 5.57 9.96
N LYS A 129 10.33 6.89 10.12
CA LYS A 129 10.56 7.88 9.06
C LYS A 129 11.81 7.57 8.22
N GLU A 130 12.97 7.41 8.86
CA GLU A 130 14.23 7.15 8.15
C GLU A 130 14.23 5.78 7.45
N SER A 131 13.60 4.79 8.04
CA SER A 131 13.47 3.44 7.47
C SER A 131 12.48 3.39 6.28
N LEU A 132 11.62 4.40 6.12
CA LEU A 132 10.74 4.57 4.98
C LEU A 132 11.43 5.19 3.75
N LYS A 133 12.70 5.61 3.87
CA LYS A 133 13.45 6.23 2.78
C LYS A 133 13.46 5.36 1.53
N GLY A 134 13.08 5.98 0.41
CA GLY A 134 13.05 5.31 -0.90
C GLY A 134 11.88 4.34 -1.10
N LYS A 135 10.98 4.19 -0.13
CA LYS A 135 9.80 3.35 -0.25
C LYS A 135 8.59 4.11 -0.78
N THR A 136 7.64 3.37 -1.36
CA THR A 136 6.32 3.91 -1.70
C THR A 136 5.38 3.73 -0.52
N VAL A 137 4.76 4.82 -0.06
CA VAL A 137 3.84 4.82 1.07
C VAL A 137 2.43 5.19 0.63
N CYS A 138 1.46 4.38 1.01
CA CYS A 138 0.06 4.50 0.65
C CYS A 138 -0.79 4.66 1.92
N LEU A 139 -1.20 5.90 2.24
CA LEU A 139 -2.04 6.17 3.38
C LEU A 139 -3.50 5.83 3.07
N PHE A 140 -4.14 5.07 3.96
CA PHE A 140 -5.59 4.92 4.01
C PHE A 140 -6.13 5.24 5.41
N GLN A 141 -7.36 5.72 5.45
CA GLN A 141 -8.01 6.01 6.73
C GLN A 141 -9.46 5.57 6.73
N THR A 142 -10.00 5.37 7.94
CA THR A 142 -11.43 5.23 8.18
C THR A 142 -11.95 6.39 9.02
N HIS A 143 -13.20 6.81 8.79
CA HIS A 143 -13.81 7.96 9.48
C HIS A 143 -15.27 7.73 9.81
N GLY A 144 -15.79 8.41 10.82
CA GLY A 144 -17.20 8.39 11.24
C GLY A 144 -18.08 9.44 10.53
N GLY A 145 -17.67 9.95 9.35
CA GLY A 145 -18.44 10.96 8.60
C GLY A 145 -17.60 12.17 8.15
N GLY A 146 -16.46 12.45 8.79
CA GLY A 146 -15.66 13.66 8.54
C GLY A 146 -14.80 13.63 7.24
N GLY A 147 -14.70 12.51 6.54
CA GLY A 147 -13.82 12.39 5.37
C GLY A 147 -12.33 12.47 5.72
N MET A 148 -11.50 12.90 4.75
CA MET A 148 -10.04 12.97 4.90
C MET A 148 -9.56 14.02 5.89
N GLN A 149 -10.18 15.19 5.92
CA GLN A 149 -9.77 16.35 6.74
C GLN A 149 -8.25 16.62 6.66
N ARG A 150 -7.55 16.76 7.79
CA ARG A 150 -6.10 17.05 7.83
C ARG A 150 -5.24 15.79 7.79
N VAL A 151 -5.82 14.57 7.89
CA VAL A 151 -5.04 13.34 8.07
C VAL A 151 -3.93 13.19 7.04
N GLY A 152 -4.26 13.38 5.75
CA GLY A 152 -3.27 13.30 4.68
C GLY A 152 -2.17 14.36 4.80
N LYS A 153 -2.54 15.61 5.15
CA LYS A 153 -1.60 16.72 5.36
C LYS A 153 -0.67 16.45 6.54
N ASP A 154 -1.25 16.10 7.69
CA ASP A 154 -0.49 15.82 8.92
C ASP A 154 0.44 14.61 8.75
N PHE A 155 0.03 13.63 7.95
CA PHE A 155 0.86 12.47 7.62
C PHE A 155 2.05 12.87 6.73
N ALA A 156 1.80 13.65 5.69
CA ALA A 156 2.86 14.15 4.80
C ALA A 156 3.84 15.07 5.55
N GLU A 157 3.35 15.90 6.49
CA GLU A 157 4.19 16.74 7.34
C GLU A 157 5.18 15.91 8.19
N VAL A 158 4.75 14.78 8.74
CA VAL A 158 5.62 13.90 9.53
C VAL A 158 6.64 13.18 8.65
N ILE A 159 6.23 12.63 7.51
CA ILE A 159 7.13 11.91 6.59
C ILE A 159 8.11 12.87 5.88
N GLY A 160 7.65 14.06 5.49
CA GLY A 160 8.42 14.97 4.64
C GLY A 160 8.75 14.32 3.29
N ASP A 161 9.94 14.60 2.78
CA ASP A 161 10.42 14.09 1.48
C ASP A 161 11.15 12.72 1.59
N THR A 162 11.02 12.05 2.73
CA THR A 162 11.76 10.80 2.98
C THR A 162 11.26 9.65 2.12
N ALA A 163 9.96 9.58 1.84
CA ALA A 163 9.32 8.51 1.07
C ALA A 163 8.43 9.07 -0.05
N LYS A 164 8.18 8.25 -1.09
CA LYS A 164 7.18 8.56 -2.12
C LYS A 164 5.78 8.31 -1.56
N VAL A 165 5.10 9.36 -1.08
CA VAL A 165 3.74 9.25 -0.57
C VAL A 165 2.74 9.40 -1.73
N LEU A 166 1.93 8.37 -1.97
CA LEU A 166 0.86 8.40 -2.97
C LEU A 166 -0.41 9.06 -2.41
N PRO A 167 -1.32 9.57 -3.27
CA PRO A 167 -2.55 10.21 -2.82
C PRO A 167 -3.33 9.34 -1.83
N PRO A 168 -3.69 9.85 -0.65
CA PRO A 168 -4.36 9.07 0.38
C PRO A 168 -5.81 8.73 0.03
N LYS A 169 -6.38 7.71 0.68
CA LYS A 169 -7.78 7.32 0.52
C LYS A 169 -8.51 7.29 1.87
N ALA A 170 -9.74 7.81 1.88
CA ALA A 170 -10.62 7.76 3.04
C ALA A 170 -11.79 6.81 2.77
N PHE A 171 -12.16 6.00 3.76
CA PHE A 171 -13.30 5.10 3.74
C PHE A 171 -14.24 5.39 4.92
N SER A 172 -15.55 5.39 4.68
CA SER A 172 -16.53 5.57 5.76
C SER A 172 -16.61 4.31 6.62
N GLY A 173 -16.46 4.48 7.93
CA GLY A 173 -16.57 3.38 8.89
C GLY A 173 -17.94 2.75 8.94
N SER A 174 -19.02 3.55 8.75
CA SER A 174 -20.41 3.06 8.75
C SER A 174 -20.74 2.14 7.56
N SER A 175 -20.01 2.29 6.44
CA SER A 175 -20.17 1.47 5.23
C SER A 175 -18.92 0.65 4.88
N ILE A 176 -18.02 0.44 5.85
CA ILE A 176 -16.73 -0.17 5.56
C ILE A 176 -16.86 -1.59 4.96
N LYS A 177 -17.82 -2.38 5.46
CA LYS A 177 -18.04 -3.74 4.98
C LYS A 177 -18.57 -3.80 3.54
N SER A 178 -19.30 -2.79 3.09
CA SER A 178 -19.77 -2.66 1.70
C SER A 178 -18.75 -1.95 0.79
N SER A 179 -17.63 -1.48 1.34
CA SER A 179 -16.60 -0.74 0.58
C SER A 179 -15.50 -1.65 -0.02
N VAL A 180 -15.66 -2.98 0.01
CA VAL A 180 -14.64 -3.94 -0.45
C VAL A 180 -14.15 -3.61 -1.86
N VAL A 181 -15.06 -3.40 -2.82
CA VAL A 181 -14.71 -3.07 -4.21
C VAL A 181 -13.88 -1.78 -4.30
N ALA A 182 -14.26 -0.74 -3.54
CA ALA A 182 -13.53 0.52 -3.51
C ALA A 182 -12.15 0.39 -2.87
N ILE A 183 -12.00 -0.47 -1.85
CA ILE A 183 -10.72 -0.78 -1.21
C ILE A 183 -9.82 -1.55 -2.18
N GLU A 184 -10.35 -2.54 -2.88
CA GLU A 184 -9.60 -3.31 -3.87
C GLU A 184 -9.16 -2.47 -5.07
N ALA A 185 -10.01 -1.55 -5.55
CA ALA A 185 -9.65 -0.59 -6.58
C ALA A 185 -8.50 0.32 -6.13
N PHE A 186 -8.58 0.84 -4.90
CA PHE A 186 -7.48 1.61 -4.30
C PHE A 186 -6.16 0.84 -4.30
N VAL A 187 -6.17 -0.45 -3.92
CA VAL A 187 -4.95 -1.28 -3.95
C VAL A 187 -4.41 -1.41 -5.37
N THR A 188 -5.27 -1.75 -6.32
CA THR A 188 -4.87 -1.94 -7.73
C THR A 188 -4.20 -0.69 -8.29
N GLU A 189 -4.78 0.49 -8.04
CA GLU A 189 -4.19 1.78 -8.46
C GLU A 189 -2.81 2.05 -7.84
N ARG A 190 -2.50 1.52 -6.64
CA ARG A 190 -1.27 1.81 -5.91
C ARG A 190 -0.14 0.84 -6.21
N ILE A 191 -0.44 -0.43 -6.43
CA ILE A 191 0.59 -1.44 -6.75
C ILE A 191 0.99 -1.46 -8.23
N THR A 192 0.20 -0.83 -9.12
CA THR A 192 0.49 -0.71 -10.55
C THR A 192 1.29 0.56 -10.90
N VAL A 193 1.48 1.49 -9.97
CA VAL A 193 2.28 2.70 -10.20
C VAL A 193 3.77 2.33 -10.21
N LYS A 194 4.35 2.27 -11.40
CA LYS A 194 5.80 2.14 -11.64
C LYS A 194 6.54 3.45 -11.37
#